data_9b043289076eadb6859c4149cc1f8ddc
#
_entry.id   9b043289076eadb6859c4149cc1f8ddc
#
_cell.length_a   1.000
_cell.length_b   1.000
_cell.length_c   1.000
_cell.angle_alpha   90.00
_cell.angle_beta   90.00
_cell.angle_gamma   90.00
#
_symmetry.space_group_name_H-M   'P 1'
#
loop_
_entity.id
_entity.type
_entity.pdbx_description
1 polymer ?
#
loop_
_entity_poly.entity_id
_entity_poly.type
_entity_poly.pdbx_seq_one_letter_code
_entity_poly.pdbx_strand_id
1 'polypeptide(L)'
;MVEFALIAPLFFFLLFSIIEFGRSVYYIQMLNNAAREGARYAIVHGGPGWRTGCASGPFPATPAYSTAIVCDPNGDKVVAATKAAAVAIIDSTANAFQVQVLWCANDGNIADCPGTHGDGDNGRNQTVKVNVTYTFQPMIAGVVPLPTFTMTGGSTLVINN
;
A
#
# COMPACT_ATOMS: atom_id res chain seq x y z
N MET A 1 -42.66 19.97 20.74
CA MET A 1 -42.19 19.88 19.34
C MET A 1 -40.83 20.56 19.12
N VAL A 2 -40.56 21.70 19.76
CA VAL A 2 -39.26 22.42 19.64
C VAL A 2 -38.09 21.61 20.25
N GLU A 3 -38.34 20.86 21.33
CA GLU A 3 -37.33 20.02 21.98
C GLU A 3 -36.83 18.90 21.06
N PHE A 4 -37.72 18.26 20.31
CA PHE A 4 -37.32 17.24 19.34
C PHE A 4 -36.50 17.85 18.17
N ALA A 5 -36.85 19.05 17.72
CA ALA A 5 -36.12 19.72 16.65
C ALA A 5 -34.66 20.08 17.04
N LEU A 6 -34.37 20.27 18.32
CA LEU A 6 -33.02 20.50 18.83
C LEU A 6 -32.23 19.20 19.05
N ILE A 7 -32.90 18.12 19.48
CA ILE A 7 -32.23 16.84 19.79
C ILE A 7 -31.93 16.04 18.50
N ALA A 8 -32.84 16.08 17.51
CA ALA A 8 -32.71 15.29 16.30
C ALA A 8 -31.41 15.55 15.52
N PRO A 9 -30.98 16.80 15.26
CA PRO A 9 -29.70 17.06 14.56
C PRO A 9 -28.50 16.50 15.31
N LEU A 10 -28.48 16.63 16.63
CA LEU A 10 -27.38 16.10 17.46
C LEU A 10 -27.31 14.58 17.39
N PHE A 11 -28.46 13.91 17.44
CA PHE A 11 -28.55 12.46 17.32
C PHE A 11 -28.04 11.97 15.94
N PHE A 12 -28.49 12.60 14.85
CA PHE A 12 -28.02 12.24 13.51
C PHE A 12 -26.53 12.52 13.33
N PHE A 13 -26.01 13.62 13.86
CA PHE A 13 -24.58 13.91 13.80
C PHE A 13 -23.76 12.82 14.49
N LEU A 14 -24.19 12.36 15.67
CA LEU A 14 -23.54 11.27 16.39
C LEU A 14 -23.60 9.96 15.60
N LEU A 15 -24.75 9.64 15.03
CA LEU A 15 -24.95 8.43 14.23
C LEU A 15 -24.03 8.42 12.99
N PHE A 16 -23.98 9.52 12.25
CA PHE A 16 -23.08 9.65 11.09
C PHE A 16 -21.60 9.57 11.50
N SER A 17 -21.24 10.16 12.64
CA SER A 17 -19.85 10.07 13.15
C SER A 17 -19.43 8.64 13.44
N ILE A 18 -20.31 7.82 14.00
CA ILE A 18 -20.02 6.40 14.26
C ILE A 18 -19.85 5.63 12.95
N ILE A 19 -20.68 5.89 11.95
CA ILE A 19 -20.58 5.26 10.63
C ILE A 19 -19.26 5.64 9.95
N GLU A 20 -18.89 6.92 9.97
CA GLU A 20 -17.63 7.38 9.35
C GLU A 20 -16.41 6.81 10.06
N PHE A 21 -16.46 6.72 11.38
CA PHE A 21 -15.38 6.09 12.15
C PHE A 21 -15.24 4.60 11.77
N GLY A 22 -16.34 3.86 11.70
CA GLY A 22 -16.32 2.46 11.27
C GLY A 22 -15.74 2.29 9.86
N ARG A 23 -16.10 3.19 8.94
CA ARG A 23 -15.57 3.21 7.57
C ARG A 23 -14.07 3.48 7.54
N SER A 24 -13.58 4.42 8.34
CA SER A 24 -12.17 4.76 8.40
C SER A 24 -11.32 3.61 8.94
N VAL A 25 -11.79 2.93 9.99
CA VAL A 25 -11.11 1.73 10.54
C VAL A 25 -11.08 0.59 9.52
N TYR A 26 -12.18 0.37 8.81
CA TYR A 26 -12.23 -0.62 7.74
C TYR A 26 -11.18 -0.34 6.65
N TYR A 27 -11.05 0.91 6.21
CA TYR A 27 -10.06 1.28 5.19
C TYR A 27 -8.63 1.07 5.65
N ILE A 28 -8.28 1.42 6.89
CA ILE A 28 -6.95 1.16 7.45
C ILE A 28 -6.61 -0.34 7.42
N GLN A 29 -7.55 -1.20 7.80
CA GLN A 29 -7.34 -2.64 7.76
C GLN A 29 -7.13 -3.16 6.34
N MET A 30 -7.93 -2.66 5.38
CA MET A 30 -7.78 -3.03 3.98
C MET A 30 -6.45 -2.56 3.38
N LEU A 31 -6.00 -1.36 3.70
CA LEU A 31 -4.69 -0.85 3.25
C LEU A 31 -3.54 -1.73 3.75
N ASN A 32 -3.59 -2.13 5.03
CA ASN A 32 -2.60 -3.05 5.59
C ASN A 32 -2.65 -4.43 4.94
N ASN A 33 -3.82 -4.96 4.64
CA ASN A 33 -3.97 -6.24 3.94
C ASN A 33 -3.44 -6.15 2.51
N ALA A 34 -3.76 -5.08 1.78
CA ALA A 34 -3.26 -4.85 0.44
C ALA A 34 -1.72 -4.71 0.41
N ALA A 35 -1.14 -3.99 1.36
CA ALA A 35 0.31 -3.87 1.49
C ALA A 35 0.98 -5.22 1.76
N ARG A 36 0.39 -6.07 2.59
CA ARG A 36 0.90 -7.43 2.85
C ARG A 36 0.85 -8.31 1.61
N GLU A 37 -0.24 -8.26 0.85
CA GLU A 37 -0.38 -9.04 -0.37
C GLU A 37 0.62 -8.59 -1.44
N GLY A 38 0.81 -7.28 -1.61
CA GLY A 38 1.85 -6.74 -2.49
C GLY A 38 3.27 -7.19 -2.08
N ALA A 39 3.58 -7.11 -0.78
CA ALA A 39 4.87 -7.56 -0.27
C ALA A 39 5.07 -9.09 -0.44
N ARG A 40 4.02 -9.89 -0.25
CA ARG A 40 4.06 -11.34 -0.54
C ARG A 40 4.32 -11.62 -2.02
N TYR A 41 3.64 -10.89 -2.90
CA TYR A 41 3.89 -10.99 -4.34
C TYR A 41 5.34 -10.67 -4.67
N ALA A 42 5.89 -9.57 -4.11
CA ALA A 42 7.26 -9.14 -4.34
C ALA A 42 8.30 -10.18 -3.91
N ILE A 43 8.15 -10.81 -2.74
CA ILE A 43 9.10 -11.83 -2.25
C ILE A 43 9.04 -13.14 -3.05
N VAL A 44 7.88 -13.48 -3.61
CA VAL A 44 7.72 -14.70 -4.43
C VAL A 44 8.28 -14.49 -5.82
N HIS A 45 8.15 -13.29 -6.38
CA HIS A 45 8.60 -12.95 -7.74
C HIS A 45 9.92 -12.17 -7.77
N GLY A 46 10.55 -11.97 -6.61
CA GLY A 46 11.88 -11.39 -6.48
C GLY A 46 12.98 -12.43 -6.59
N GLY A 47 14.20 -11.95 -6.81
CA GLY A 47 15.41 -12.76 -6.78
C GLY A 47 15.73 -13.58 -8.02
N PRO A 48 16.95 -14.06 -8.09
CA PRO A 48 17.46 -14.83 -9.22
C PRO A 48 16.98 -16.29 -9.27
N GLY A 49 16.27 -16.75 -8.25
CA GLY A 49 15.72 -18.11 -8.16
C GLY A 49 14.50 -18.35 -9.04
N TRP A 50 13.92 -17.32 -9.63
CA TRP A 50 12.76 -17.43 -10.49
C TRP A 50 13.12 -18.00 -11.85
N ARG A 51 13.08 -19.31 -11.97
CA ARG A 51 13.61 -20.05 -13.14
C ARG A 51 12.77 -19.96 -14.42
N THR A 52 11.53 -19.50 -14.36
CA THR A 52 10.58 -19.63 -15.50
C THR A 52 9.71 -18.40 -15.74
N GLY A 53 9.97 -17.30 -15.09
CA GLY A 53 9.13 -16.10 -15.18
C GLY A 53 9.88 -14.78 -15.10
N CYS A 54 9.12 -13.72 -15.24
CA CYS A 54 9.57 -12.35 -15.06
C CYS A 54 9.79 -12.04 -13.57
N ALA A 55 10.98 -11.71 -13.17
CA ALA A 55 11.21 -11.17 -11.82
C ALA A 55 10.75 -9.71 -11.73
N SER A 56 10.24 -9.33 -10.56
CA SER A 56 9.86 -7.96 -10.21
C SER A 56 10.90 -7.33 -9.30
N GLY A 57 11.27 -6.09 -9.57
CA GLY A 57 12.21 -5.30 -8.79
C GLY A 57 13.57 -5.10 -9.47
N PRO A 58 14.39 -4.18 -8.91
CA PRO A 58 15.72 -3.92 -9.40
C PRO A 58 16.64 -5.13 -9.18
N PHE A 59 17.46 -5.46 -10.19
CA PHE A 59 18.41 -6.59 -10.12
C PHE A 59 19.72 -6.18 -9.48
N PRO A 60 20.37 -7.12 -8.73
CA PRO A 60 21.71 -6.92 -8.26
C PRO A 60 22.68 -6.71 -9.42
N ALA A 61 23.58 -5.75 -9.28
CA ALA A 61 24.57 -5.38 -10.29
C ALA A 61 25.67 -6.45 -10.54
N THR A 62 25.49 -7.66 -10.03
CA THR A 62 26.48 -8.75 -10.15
C THR A 62 26.33 -9.52 -11.46
N PRO A 63 27.46 -9.81 -12.17
CA PRO A 63 27.41 -10.43 -13.49
C PRO A 63 26.81 -11.85 -13.56
N ALA A 64 26.59 -12.49 -12.42
CA ALA A 64 26.00 -13.83 -12.38
C ALA A 64 24.51 -13.90 -12.82
N TYR A 65 23.84 -12.76 -12.96
CA TYR A 65 22.40 -12.67 -13.23
C TYR A 65 22.05 -12.03 -14.58
N SER A 66 23.02 -11.85 -15.46
CA SER A 66 22.83 -11.18 -16.76
C SER A 66 21.86 -11.88 -17.73
N THR A 67 21.41 -13.09 -17.40
CA THR A 67 20.45 -13.87 -18.20
C THR A 67 19.03 -13.89 -17.61
N ALA A 68 18.82 -13.27 -16.46
CA ALA A 68 17.46 -13.13 -15.92
C ALA A 68 16.68 -12.11 -16.77
N ILE A 69 15.52 -12.50 -17.26
CA ILE A 69 14.63 -11.60 -17.98
C ILE A 69 14.00 -10.65 -16.98
N VAL A 70 14.52 -9.41 -16.94
CA VAL A 70 13.93 -8.32 -16.15
C VAL A 70 12.70 -7.85 -16.90
N CYS A 71 11.52 -8.24 -16.44
CA CYS A 71 10.27 -7.81 -17.06
C CYS A 71 9.59 -6.69 -16.30
N ASP A 72 9.99 -6.44 -15.06
CA ASP A 72 9.33 -5.49 -14.18
C ASP A 72 10.35 -4.86 -13.21
N PRO A 73 11.28 -4.03 -13.73
CA PRO A 73 12.34 -3.44 -12.91
C PRO A 73 11.82 -2.45 -11.86
N ASN A 74 10.66 -1.87 -12.10
CA ASN A 74 10.06 -0.88 -11.20
C ASN A 74 9.06 -1.50 -10.19
N GLY A 75 8.73 -2.78 -10.35
CA GLY A 75 7.73 -3.43 -9.52
C GLY A 75 6.29 -3.08 -9.87
N ASP A 76 6.00 -2.75 -11.13
CA ASP A 76 4.65 -2.40 -11.58
C ASP A 76 3.65 -3.54 -11.36
N LYS A 77 4.12 -4.80 -11.43
CA LYS A 77 3.29 -5.98 -11.12
C LYS A 77 3.00 -6.09 -9.63
N VAL A 78 3.94 -5.70 -8.76
CA VAL A 78 3.71 -5.63 -7.31
C VAL A 78 2.65 -4.56 -7.02
N VAL A 79 2.76 -3.40 -7.68
CA VAL A 79 1.74 -2.34 -7.59
C VAL A 79 0.38 -2.84 -8.06
N ALA A 80 0.32 -3.56 -9.17
CA ALA A 80 -0.92 -4.13 -9.71
C ALA A 80 -1.54 -5.17 -8.75
N ALA A 81 -0.73 -6.06 -8.17
CA ALA A 81 -1.17 -7.04 -7.18
C ALA A 81 -1.72 -6.36 -5.91
N THR A 82 -1.02 -5.32 -5.44
CA THR A 82 -1.46 -4.52 -4.29
C THR A 82 -2.80 -3.84 -4.57
N LYS A 83 -2.96 -3.23 -5.75
CA LYS A 83 -4.21 -2.62 -6.18
C LYS A 83 -5.33 -3.65 -6.31
N ALA A 84 -5.06 -4.82 -6.86
CA ALA A 84 -6.04 -5.89 -6.97
C ALA A 84 -6.53 -6.38 -5.59
N ALA A 85 -5.66 -6.41 -4.59
CA ALA A 85 -6.03 -6.77 -3.22
C ALA A 85 -6.87 -5.67 -2.51
N ALA A 86 -6.79 -4.44 -3.00
CA ALA A 86 -7.51 -3.29 -2.43
C ALA A 86 -8.82 -2.93 -3.16
N VAL A 87 -9.32 -3.77 -4.06
CA VAL A 87 -10.49 -3.49 -4.94
C VAL A 87 -11.75 -3.02 -4.21
N ALA A 88 -11.95 -3.42 -2.97
CA ALA A 88 -13.12 -2.98 -2.19
C ALA A 88 -13.06 -1.51 -1.73
N ILE A 89 -11.89 -0.86 -1.80
CA ILE A 89 -11.71 0.55 -1.37
C ILE A 89 -11.67 1.48 -2.59
N ILE A 90 -11.23 0.97 -3.72
CA ILE A 90 -10.83 1.78 -4.86
C ILE A 90 -12.03 2.00 -5.76
N ASP A 91 -12.62 3.16 -5.61
CA ASP A 91 -13.05 3.90 -6.77
C ASP A 91 -11.77 4.17 -7.58
N SER A 92 -11.67 3.54 -8.76
CA SER A 92 -10.48 3.53 -9.62
C SER A 92 -10.10 4.91 -10.20
N THR A 93 -10.68 5.97 -9.73
CA THR A 93 -10.33 7.35 -10.03
C THR A 93 -9.07 7.77 -9.26
N ALA A 94 -8.09 7.01 -9.48
CA ALA A 94 -6.68 7.20 -9.77
C ALA A 94 -5.80 7.97 -8.78
N ASN A 95 -6.17 9.06 -8.18
CA ASN A 95 -5.22 9.88 -7.40
C ASN A 95 -5.33 9.71 -5.88
N ALA A 96 -6.40 9.08 -5.41
CA ALA A 96 -6.62 8.89 -3.98
C ALA A 96 -5.84 7.69 -3.41
N PHE A 97 -5.50 6.70 -4.24
CA PHE A 97 -4.81 5.48 -3.84
C PHE A 97 -3.44 5.38 -4.52
N GLN A 98 -2.39 5.47 -3.73
CA GLN A 98 -1.02 5.38 -4.21
C GLN A 98 -0.31 4.20 -3.56
N VAL A 99 0.47 3.48 -4.35
CA VAL A 99 1.30 2.37 -3.90
C VAL A 99 2.74 2.70 -4.21
N GLN A 100 3.59 2.63 -3.20
CA GLN A 100 5.03 2.76 -3.32
C GLN A 100 5.69 1.45 -2.93
N VAL A 101 6.54 0.94 -3.79
CA VAL A 101 7.32 -0.28 -3.55
C VAL A 101 8.78 0.12 -3.43
N LEU A 102 9.42 -0.25 -2.34
CA LEU A 102 10.82 0.05 -2.03
C LEU A 102 11.57 -1.25 -1.82
N TRP A 103 12.70 -1.42 -2.48
CA TRP A 103 13.65 -2.48 -2.23
C TRP A 103 14.81 -1.91 -1.41
N CYS A 104 15.02 -2.44 -0.23
CA CYS A 104 15.95 -1.88 0.74
C CYS A 104 17.08 -2.85 0.98
N ALA A 105 18.31 -2.34 1.01
CA ALA A 105 19.45 -3.12 1.45
C ALA A 105 19.23 -3.61 2.89
N ASN A 106 19.54 -4.87 3.15
CA ASN A 106 19.42 -5.43 4.49
C ASN A 106 20.69 -5.14 5.30
N ASP A 107 20.92 -3.87 5.56
CA ASP A 107 22.04 -3.36 6.38
C ASP A 107 21.69 -3.27 7.87
N GLY A 108 20.51 -3.73 8.26
CA GLY A 108 19.98 -3.64 9.62
C GLY A 108 19.17 -2.36 9.89
N ASN A 109 19.13 -1.43 8.95
CA ASN A 109 18.39 -0.17 9.10
C ASN A 109 17.23 -0.07 8.10
N ILE A 110 16.20 -0.89 8.30
CA ILE A 110 14.98 -0.93 7.44
C ILE A 110 14.23 0.41 7.41
N ALA A 111 14.54 1.32 8.33
CA ALA A 111 13.89 2.63 8.41
C ALA A 111 14.39 3.59 7.31
N ASP A 112 15.63 3.46 6.90
CA ASP A 112 16.33 4.41 6.04
C ASP A 112 16.39 3.97 4.56
N CYS A 113 15.36 3.28 4.08
CA CYS A 113 15.24 2.93 2.68
C CYS A 113 15.08 4.20 1.83
N PRO A 114 16.15 4.74 1.23
CA PRO A 114 16.13 6.06 0.60
C PRO A 114 15.50 6.04 -0.79
N GLY A 115 15.00 7.18 -1.22
CA GLY A 115 14.54 7.40 -2.58
C GLY A 115 13.15 6.85 -2.89
N THR A 116 12.83 6.79 -4.17
CA THR A 116 11.52 6.35 -4.68
C THR A 116 11.42 4.84 -4.87
N HIS A 117 12.55 4.16 -5.03
CA HIS A 117 12.64 2.71 -5.27
C HIS A 117 13.47 1.98 -4.22
N GLY A 118 14.09 2.70 -3.28
CA GLY A 118 15.02 2.14 -2.30
C GLY A 118 16.47 2.07 -2.82
N ASP A 119 17.37 1.59 -1.96
CA ASP A 119 18.80 1.42 -2.21
C ASP A 119 19.22 -0.04 -2.38
N GLY A 120 18.28 -0.95 -2.19
CA GLY A 120 18.46 -2.39 -2.35
C GLY A 120 18.05 -2.89 -3.73
N ASP A 121 18.23 -4.17 -3.90
CA ASP A 121 17.80 -4.92 -5.08
C ASP A 121 16.77 -5.99 -4.69
N ASN A 122 16.35 -6.81 -5.65
CA ASN A 122 15.41 -7.92 -5.38
C ASN A 122 16.14 -9.23 -5.03
N GLY A 123 17.41 -9.17 -4.65
CA GLY A 123 18.22 -10.32 -4.30
C GLY A 123 17.83 -10.98 -2.97
N ARG A 124 18.44 -12.16 -2.72
CA ARG A 124 18.26 -12.87 -1.45
C ARG A 124 18.76 -12.02 -0.29
N ASN A 125 18.08 -12.08 0.83
CA ASN A 125 18.31 -11.30 2.05
C ASN A 125 18.02 -9.80 1.93
N GLN A 126 17.60 -9.31 0.79
CA GLN A 126 17.13 -7.93 0.67
C GLN A 126 15.70 -7.80 1.26
N THR A 127 15.32 -6.58 1.55
CA THR A 127 14.01 -6.29 2.15
C THR A 127 13.14 -5.55 1.15
N VAL A 128 11.90 -5.99 1.00
CA VAL A 128 10.89 -5.23 0.25
C VAL A 128 9.91 -4.58 1.21
N LYS A 129 9.67 -3.29 1.00
CA LYS A 129 8.71 -2.49 1.76
C LYS A 129 7.65 -1.97 0.80
N VAL A 130 6.41 -2.32 1.04
CA VAL A 130 5.25 -1.83 0.29
C VAL A 130 4.48 -0.87 1.17
N ASN A 131 4.43 0.40 0.77
CA ASN A 131 3.65 1.44 1.40
C ASN A 131 2.42 1.75 0.54
N VAL A 132 1.28 1.82 1.18
CA VAL A 132 0.03 2.15 0.53
C VAL A 132 -0.55 3.39 1.20
N THR A 133 -0.89 4.39 0.41
CA THR A 133 -1.51 5.61 0.91
C THR A 133 -2.86 5.81 0.25
N TYR A 134 -3.83 6.27 1.04
CA TYR A 134 -5.17 6.57 0.58
C TYR A 134 -5.66 7.89 1.16
N THR A 135 -6.15 8.78 0.30
CA THR A 135 -6.78 10.03 0.72
C THR A 135 -8.25 9.79 1.00
N PHE A 136 -8.59 9.73 2.27
CA PHE A 136 -9.95 9.54 2.73
C PHE A 136 -10.74 10.84 2.69
N GLN A 137 -11.91 10.79 2.08
CA GLN A 137 -12.86 11.89 2.07
C GLN A 137 -14.12 11.49 2.85
N PRO A 138 -14.43 12.18 3.96
CA PRO A 138 -15.64 11.91 4.71
C PRO A 138 -16.91 12.18 3.87
N MET A 139 -17.93 11.33 3.98
CA MET A 139 -19.20 11.53 3.26
C MET A 139 -19.94 12.79 3.73
N ILE A 140 -19.77 13.14 5.00
CA ILE A 140 -20.38 14.35 5.57
C ILE A 140 -19.67 15.65 5.19
N ALA A 141 -18.54 15.56 4.45
CA ALA A 141 -17.82 16.74 3.95
C ALA A 141 -18.66 17.64 3.03
N GLY A 142 -19.76 17.13 2.46
CA GLY A 142 -20.74 17.91 1.70
C GLY A 142 -21.66 18.78 2.57
N VAL A 143 -21.79 18.49 3.86
CA VAL A 143 -22.65 19.21 4.82
C VAL A 143 -21.81 20.00 5.82
N VAL A 144 -20.70 19.39 6.27
CA VAL A 144 -19.75 20.02 7.20
C VAL A 144 -18.40 20.07 6.49
N PRO A 145 -17.74 21.24 6.41
CA PRO A 145 -16.43 21.36 5.76
C PRO A 145 -15.36 20.64 6.58
N LEU A 146 -15.23 19.32 6.39
CA LEU A 146 -14.20 18.50 7.01
C LEU A 146 -13.01 18.37 6.06
N PRO A 147 -11.79 18.45 6.57
CA PRO A 147 -10.60 18.22 5.77
C PRO A 147 -10.50 16.76 5.35
N THR A 148 -9.93 16.53 4.16
CA THR A 148 -9.47 15.20 3.77
C THR A 148 -8.26 14.82 4.61
N PHE A 149 -8.10 13.53 4.91
CA PHE A 149 -6.92 13.04 5.62
C PHE A 149 -6.35 11.81 4.93
N THR A 150 -5.04 11.67 5.02
CA THR A 150 -4.31 10.57 4.38
C THR A 150 -4.17 9.42 5.36
N MET A 151 -4.61 8.24 4.95
CA MET A 151 -4.40 6.97 5.65
C MET A 151 -3.25 6.23 5.00
N THR A 152 -2.42 5.57 5.81
CA THR A 152 -1.29 4.79 5.34
C THR A 152 -1.36 3.37 5.87
N GLY A 153 -1.00 2.41 5.01
CA GLY A 153 -0.76 1.04 5.37
C GLY A 153 0.60 0.61 4.84
N GLY A 154 1.29 -0.27 5.55
CA GLY A 154 2.61 -0.73 5.12
C GLY A 154 2.89 -2.17 5.51
N SER A 155 3.74 -2.81 4.71
CA SER A 155 4.26 -4.15 4.99
C SER A 155 5.71 -4.23 4.55
N THR A 156 6.52 -4.87 5.39
CA THR A 156 7.95 -5.08 5.14
C THR A 156 8.26 -6.55 5.28
N LEU A 157 8.86 -7.14 4.25
CA LEU A 157 9.22 -8.56 4.21
C LEU A 157 10.63 -8.75 3.65
N VAL A 158 11.32 -9.80 4.09
CA VAL A 158 12.64 -10.19 3.62
C VAL A 158 12.52 -11.19 2.48
N ILE A 159 13.28 -11.01 1.42
CA ILE A 159 13.33 -11.90 0.26
C ILE A 159 14.22 -13.09 0.60
N ASN A 160 13.62 -14.29 0.66
CA ASN A 160 14.31 -15.52 1.05
C ASN A 160 14.52 -16.54 -0.09
N ASN A 161 14.26 -16.14 -1.33
CA ASN A 161 14.38 -17.04 -2.49
C ASN A 161 15.81 -17.27 -2.95
#